data_6ee4f7d28b5d4f18889ac39198ea88ef
#
_entry.id   6ee4f7d28b5d4f18889ac39198ea88ef
#
_cell.length_a   1.000
_cell.length_b   1.000
_cell.length_c   1.000
_cell.angle_alpha   90.00
_cell.angle_beta   90.00
_cell.angle_gamma   90.00
#
_symmetry.space_group_name_H-M   'P 1'
#
loop_
_entity.id
_entity.type
_entity.pdbx_description
1 polymer ?
#
loop_
_entity_poly.entity_id
_entity_poly.type
_entity_poly.pdbx_seq_one_letter_code
_entity_poly.pdbx_strand_id
1 'polypeptide(L)'
;MSLIAHFDTDRGPIRVELAPDKAPLTVANFVNLARRGFYDGLSFHRVINDFMVQGGCPKGTGTGGPGYKFEDEARNGLGHERGVLSMANAGPNTNGSQFFITHVATPWLDGKHTVFGKVIEGMDVVDGVKQGDTIRSVKIEGDADAAVAAKADRVAEWNKTLDANARA
;
A
#
# COMPACT_ATOMS: atom_id res chain seq x y z
N MET A 1 -9.34 -17.24 -6.51
CA MET A 1 -8.27 -16.64 -7.35
C MET A 1 -7.56 -15.57 -6.56
N SER A 2 -6.24 -15.60 -6.57
CA SER A 2 -5.45 -14.63 -5.80
C SER A 2 -5.47 -13.24 -6.44
N LEU A 3 -5.43 -12.23 -5.61
CA LEU A 3 -5.29 -10.84 -6.03
C LEU A 3 -3.87 -10.42 -5.69
N ILE A 4 -3.08 -10.07 -6.70
CA ILE A 4 -1.64 -9.84 -6.54
C ILE A 4 -1.25 -8.46 -7.04
N ALA A 5 -0.47 -7.74 -6.23
CA ALA A 5 0.14 -6.48 -6.64
C ALA A 5 1.58 -6.77 -7.11
N HIS A 6 1.89 -6.31 -8.31
CA HIS A 6 3.23 -6.39 -8.89
C HIS A 6 3.88 -5.00 -8.80
N PHE A 7 4.88 -4.88 -7.94
CA PHE A 7 5.69 -3.66 -7.86
C PHE A 7 6.89 -3.83 -8.79
N ASP A 8 7.08 -2.90 -9.70
CA ASP A 8 8.30 -2.79 -10.49
C ASP A 8 9.13 -1.66 -9.88
N THR A 9 10.34 -1.97 -9.42
CA THR A 9 11.21 -1.01 -8.75
C THR A 9 12.57 -0.94 -9.39
N ASP A 10 13.37 0.07 -9.02
CA ASP A 10 14.77 0.18 -9.47
C ASP A 10 15.61 -1.04 -9.11
N ARG A 11 15.21 -1.81 -8.10
CA ARG A 11 15.94 -3.00 -7.62
C ARG A 11 15.40 -4.31 -8.18
N GLY A 12 14.25 -4.27 -8.85
CA GLY A 12 13.60 -5.45 -9.41
C GLY A 12 12.14 -5.58 -9.00
N PRO A 13 11.52 -6.72 -9.33
CA PRO A 13 10.09 -6.93 -9.06
C PRO A 13 9.84 -7.44 -7.64
N ILE A 14 8.70 -7.01 -7.09
CA ILE A 14 8.16 -7.52 -5.83
C ILE A 14 6.73 -7.92 -6.10
N ARG A 15 6.34 -9.14 -5.71
CA ARG A 15 4.96 -9.62 -5.83
C ARG A 15 4.36 -9.75 -4.44
N VAL A 16 3.18 -9.15 -4.25
CA VAL A 16 2.49 -9.14 -2.97
C VAL A 16 1.09 -9.69 -3.15
N GLU A 17 0.74 -10.73 -2.40
CA GLU A 17 -0.64 -11.22 -2.36
C GLU A 17 -1.45 -10.32 -1.44
N LEU A 18 -2.52 -9.73 -1.96
CA LEU A 18 -3.41 -8.86 -1.21
C LEU A 18 -4.47 -9.69 -0.48
N ALA A 19 -5.03 -9.15 0.61
CA ALA A 19 -5.97 -9.83 1.48
C ALA A 19 -7.33 -9.11 1.51
N PRO A 20 -8.13 -9.19 0.42
CA PRO A 20 -9.41 -8.48 0.34
C PRO A 20 -10.45 -8.97 1.36
N ASP A 21 -10.33 -10.22 1.82
CA ASP A 21 -11.25 -10.77 2.82
C ASP A 21 -10.99 -10.19 4.22
N LYS A 22 -9.75 -9.80 4.49
CA LYS A 22 -9.32 -9.29 5.81
C LYS A 22 -9.32 -7.78 5.89
N ALA A 23 -9.07 -7.10 4.79
CA ALA A 23 -8.97 -5.64 4.73
C ALA A 23 -9.64 -5.11 3.47
N PRO A 24 -10.96 -5.31 3.32
CA PRO A 24 -11.66 -4.98 2.07
C PRO A 24 -11.59 -3.51 1.68
N LEU A 25 -11.67 -2.60 2.65
CA LEU A 25 -11.61 -1.16 2.37
C LEU A 25 -10.20 -0.74 1.96
N THR A 26 -9.20 -1.22 2.68
CA THR A 26 -7.79 -0.93 2.41
C THR A 26 -7.37 -1.48 1.04
N VAL A 27 -7.77 -2.71 0.73
CA VAL A 27 -7.47 -3.33 -0.56
C VAL A 27 -8.18 -2.58 -1.70
N ALA A 28 -9.44 -2.20 -1.52
CA ALA A 28 -10.17 -1.42 -2.52
C ALA A 28 -9.46 -0.11 -2.83
N ASN A 29 -8.99 0.59 -1.80
CA ASN A 29 -8.24 1.82 -1.97
C ASN A 29 -6.93 1.60 -2.71
N PHE A 30 -6.15 0.62 -2.27
CA PHE A 30 -4.86 0.32 -2.89
C PHE A 30 -5.01 -0.06 -4.37
N VAL A 31 -5.95 -0.96 -4.67
CA VAL A 31 -6.22 -1.39 -6.05
C VAL A 31 -6.65 -0.20 -6.92
N ASN A 32 -7.54 0.64 -6.40
CA ASN A 32 -8.02 1.82 -7.11
C ASN A 32 -6.87 2.79 -7.42
N LEU A 33 -6.04 3.09 -6.45
CA LEU A 33 -4.88 3.97 -6.64
C LEU A 33 -3.89 3.37 -7.65
N ALA A 34 -3.59 2.08 -7.53
CA ALA A 34 -2.68 1.40 -8.45
C ALA A 34 -3.19 1.45 -9.90
N ARG A 35 -4.48 1.19 -10.10
CA ARG A 35 -5.10 1.22 -11.43
C ARG A 35 -5.11 2.61 -12.05
N ARG A 36 -5.14 3.64 -11.23
CA ARG A 36 -5.07 5.03 -11.70
C ARG A 36 -3.64 5.50 -11.95
N GLY A 37 -2.64 4.64 -11.73
CA GLY A 37 -1.24 5.00 -11.89
C GLY A 37 -0.71 5.92 -10.78
N PHE A 38 -1.42 6.01 -9.66
CA PHE A 38 -1.07 6.92 -8.56
C PHE A 38 0.34 6.67 -8.02
N TYR A 39 0.74 5.40 -7.93
CA TYR A 39 2.03 5.01 -7.38
C TYR A 39 3.18 5.08 -8.38
N ASP A 40 2.89 5.23 -9.66
CA ASP A 40 3.91 5.20 -10.71
C ASP A 40 4.85 6.41 -10.56
N GLY A 41 6.14 6.14 -10.45
CA GLY A 41 7.16 7.18 -10.31
C GLY A 41 7.37 7.68 -8.89
N LEU A 42 6.64 7.19 -7.91
CA LEU A 42 6.83 7.56 -6.50
C LEU A 42 8.05 6.84 -5.93
N SER A 43 8.56 7.33 -4.81
CA SER A 43 9.75 6.76 -4.18
C SER A 43 9.45 6.02 -2.90
N PHE A 44 10.38 5.15 -2.51
CA PHE A 44 10.48 4.68 -1.14
C PHE A 44 11.18 5.78 -0.34
N HIS A 45 10.39 6.72 0.15
CA HIS A 45 10.92 7.95 0.75
C HIS A 45 11.49 7.76 2.16
N ARG A 46 11.21 6.62 2.79
CA ARG A 46 11.70 6.29 4.13
C ARG A 46 12.06 4.82 4.19
N VAL A 47 13.33 4.54 4.42
CA VAL A 47 13.83 3.16 4.57
C VAL A 47 14.63 3.09 5.84
N ILE A 48 14.26 2.19 6.75
CA ILE A 48 14.96 1.93 7.99
C ILE A 48 15.40 0.48 7.97
N ASN A 49 16.71 0.24 7.92
CA ASN A 49 17.28 -1.11 7.92
C ASN A 49 16.78 -1.91 9.11
N ASP A 50 16.50 -3.20 8.88
CA ASP A 50 16.01 -4.12 9.90
C ASP A 50 14.66 -3.68 10.49
N PHE A 51 13.90 -2.87 9.75
CA PHE A 51 12.56 -2.45 10.12
C PHE A 51 11.61 -2.50 8.92
N MET A 52 11.68 -1.54 8.00
CA MET A 52 10.71 -1.48 6.89
C MET A 52 11.17 -0.56 5.77
N VAL A 53 10.51 -0.69 4.61
CA VAL A 53 10.60 0.26 3.51
C VAL A 53 9.22 0.90 3.33
N GLN A 54 9.15 2.22 3.27
CA GLN A 54 7.90 2.98 3.20
C GLN A 54 7.84 3.81 1.93
N GLY A 55 6.70 3.78 1.25
CA GLY A 55 6.48 4.54 0.03
C GLY A 55 5.02 4.96 -0.13
N GLY A 56 4.70 5.49 -1.31
CA GLY A 56 3.32 5.87 -1.65
C GLY A 56 2.95 7.30 -1.31
N CYS A 57 3.92 8.14 -0.91
CA CYS A 57 3.67 9.57 -0.69
C CYS A 57 3.85 10.32 -2.01
N PRO A 58 2.80 11.00 -2.54
CA PRO A 58 2.92 11.72 -3.80
C PRO A 58 3.92 12.88 -3.77
N LYS A 59 4.23 13.39 -2.59
CA LYS A 59 5.22 14.47 -2.40
C LYS A 59 6.63 13.93 -2.12
N GLY A 60 6.77 12.63 -1.85
CA GLY A 60 8.06 12.04 -1.50
C GLY A 60 8.62 12.48 -0.15
N THR A 61 7.80 13.08 0.71
CA THR A 61 8.25 13.66 1.99
C THR A 61 7.64 12.98 3.21
N GLY A 62 6.64 12.11 3.01
CA GLY A 62 5.88 11.50 4.09
C GLY A 62 4.67 12.31 4.54
N THR A 63 4.49 13.52 3.99
CA THR A 63 3.40 14.43 4.39
C THR A 63 2.24 14.43 3.40
N GLY A 64 2.39 13.81 2.24
CA GLY A 64 1.38 13.80 1.20
C GLY A 64 0.50 12.56 1.24
N GLY A 65 -0.63 12.64 0.56
CA GLY A 65 -1.57 11.54 0.44
C GLY A 65 -2.53 11.77 -0.72
N PRO A 66 -3.58 10.96 -0.85
CA PRO A 66 -4.50 11.05 -1.98
C PRO A 66 -5.54 12.17 -1.83
N GLY A 67 -5.52 12.90 -0.73
CA GLY A 67 -6.48 13.98 -0.46
C GLY A 67 -7.67 13.55 0.40
N TYR A 68 -7.67 12.34 0.87
CA TYR A 68 -8.70 11.79 1.77
C TYR A 68 -8.06 10.85 2.78
N LYS A 69 -8.82 10.50 3.82
CA LYS A 69 -8.42 9.52 4.83
C LYS A 69 -9.55 8.52 5.01
N PHE A 70 -9.19 7.32 5.46
CA PHE A 70 -10.18 6.29 5.77
C PHE A 70 -9.79 5.52 7.01
N GLU A 71 -10.78 4.83 7.57
CA GLU A 71 -10.69 4.13 8.85
C GLU A 71 -9.81 2.90 8.80
N ASP A 72 -9.27 2.52 9.95
CA ASP A 72 -8.43 1.35 10.11
C ASP A 72 -9.23 0.05 9.98
N GLU A 73 -8.55 -0.97 9.46
CA GLU A 73 -8.99 -2.36 9.50
C GLU A 73 -7.92 -3.22 10.19
N ALA A 74 -7.26 -2.64 11.20
CA ALA A 74 -6.04 -3.19 11.79
C ALA A 74 -6.27 -4.45 12.65
N ARG A 75 -7.50 -4.65 13.15
CA ARG A 75 -7.83 -5.81 13.97
C ARG A 75 -8.50 -6.90 13.14
N ASN A 76 -7.81 -7.33 12.11
CA ASN A 76 -8.34 -8.26 11.11
C ASN A 76 -7.74 -9.67 11.20
N GLY A 77 -6.98 -9.96 12.25
CA GLY A 77 -6.35 -11.26 12.43
C GLY A 77 -4.99 -11.42 11.77
N LEU A 78 -4.54 -10.42 11.02
CA LEU A 78 -3.21 -10.44 10.38
C LEU A 78 -2.21 -9.70 11.26
N GLY A 79 -1.04 -10.30 11.46
CA GLY A 79 0.03 -9.71 12.24
C GLY A 79 1.15 -9.18 11.37
N HIS A 80 2.00 -8.34 11.96
CA HIS A 80 3.17 -7.79 11.29
C HIS A 80 4.35 -8.77 11.36
N GLU A 81 4.32 -9.76 10.47
CA GLU A 81 5.43 -10.67 10.24
C GLU A 81 6.44 -10.03 9.26
N ARG A 82 7.57 -10.71 9.01
CA ARG A 82 8.48 -10.30 7.95
C ARG A 82 7.77 -10.35 6.59
N GLY A 83 7.91 -9.30 5.79
CA GLY A 83 7.40 -9.25 4.43
C GLY A 83 5.91 -8.99 4.30
N VAL A 84 5.30 -8.32 5.27
CA VAL A 84 3.89 -7.90 5.14
C VAL A 84 3.81 -6.49 4.55
N LEU A 85 2.73 -6.26 3.80
CA LEU A 85 2.34 -4.96 3.29
C LEU A 85 1.29 -4.38 4.25
N SER A 86 1.58 -3.21 4.81
CA SER A 86 0.76 -2.57 5.82
C SER A 86 0.62 -1.08 5.53
N MET A 87 -0.42 -0.44 6.06
CA MET A 87 -0.66 0.99 5.84
C MET A 87 0.09 1.84 6.86
N ALA A 88 0.84 2.80 6.36
CA ALA A 88 1.36 3.89 7.18
C ALA A 88 0.20 4.83 7.54
N ASN A 89 0.26 5.43 8.74
CA ASN A 89 -0.74 6.38 9.19
C ASN A 89 -0.13 7.38 10.18
N ALA A 90 -0.89 8.41 10.51
CA ALA A 90 -0.51 9.46 11.46
C ALA A 90 -1.37 9.39 12.74
N GLY A 91 -1.84 8.20 13.09
CA GLY A 91 -2.72 7.94 14.21
C GLY A 91 -3.98 7.20 13.76
N PRO A 92 -4.95 6.95 14.65
CA PRO A 92 -6.15 6.20 14.31
C PRO A 92 -6.92 6.81 13.13
N ASN A 93 -7.36 5.94 12.21
CA ASN A 93 -8.26 6.31 11.10
C ASN A 93 -7.71 7.41 10.19
N THR A 94 -6.40 7.35 9.90
CA THR A 94 -5.74 8.34 9.03
C THR A 94 -5.06 7.69 7.83
N ASN A 95 -5.57 6.56 7.35
CA ASN A 95 -5.03 5.88 6.19
C ASN A 95 -5.27 6.67 4.91
N GLY A 96 -4.29 6.66 4.03
CA GLY A 96 -4.38 7.33 2.74
C GLY A 96 -3.73 6.50 1.64
N SER A 97 -2.56 6.93 1.16
CA SER A 97 -1.84 6.21 0.10
C SER A 97 -0.53 5.59 0.56
N GLN A 98 0.05 6.04 1.66
CA GLN A 98 1.35 5.56 2.11
C GLN A 98 1.25 4.16 2.72
N PHE A 99 2.23 3.33 2.39
CA PHE A 99 2.33 1.95 2.86
C PHE A 99 3.77 1.64 3.23
N PHE A 100 3.96 0.51 3.93
CA PHE A 100 5.30 -0.01 4.18
C PHE A 100 5.32 -1.53 4.03
N ILE A 101 6.51 -2.06 3.76
CA ILE A 101 6.77 -3.50 3.71
C ILE A 101 7.83 -3.78 4.78
N THR A 102 7.58 -4.75 5.65
CA THR A 102 8.45 -5.02 6.78
C THR A 102 9.67 -5.86 6.39
N HIS A 103 10.83 -5.55 6.98
CA HIS A 103 12.03 -6.38 6.89
C HIS A 103 12.02 -7.51 7.92
N VAL A 104 11.39 -7.28 9.06
CA VAL A 104 11.37 -8.18 10.22
C VAL A 104 9.98 -8.18 10.82
N ALA A 105 9.71 -9.09 11.74
CA ALA A 105 8.46 -9.05 12.50
C ALA A 105 8.43 -7.78 13.37
N THR A 106 7.29 -7.07 13.31
CA THR A 106 7.08 -5.82 14.05
C THR A 106 5.77 -5.90 14.85
N PRO A 107 5.68 -6.81 15.84
CA PRO A 107 4.41 -7.10 16.53
C PRO A 107 3.84 -5.91 17.31
N TRP A 108 4.68 -4.94 17.66
CA TRP A 108 4.20 -3.72 18.33
C TRP A 108 3.33 -2.84 17.45
N LEU A 109 3.28 -3.10 16.13
CA LEU A 109 2.42 -2.39 15.19
C LEU A 109 1.05 -3.04 15.03
N ASP A 110 0.87 -4.25 15.54
CA ASP A 110 -0.40 -4.98 15.43
C ASP A 110 -1.51 -4.18 16.13
N GLY A 111 -2.67 -4.10 15.47
CA GLY A 111 -3.81 -3.34 15.95
C GLY A 111 -3.73 -1.83 15.73
N LYS A 112 -2.59 -1.31 15.26
CA LYS A 112 -2.37 0.13 14.99
C LYS A 112 -2.25 0.44 13.50
N HIS A 113 -1.76 -0.53 12.74
CA HIS A 113 -1.59 -0.42 11.28
C HIS A 113 -2.30 -1.60 10.62
N THR A 114 -2.92 -1.34 9.48
CA THR A 114 -3.68 -2.37 8.76
C THR A 114 -2.76 -3.18 7.85
N VAL A 115 -2.54 -4.44 8.20
CA VAL A 115 -1.89 -5.41 7.31
C VAL A 115 -2.90 -5.82 6.24
N PHE A 116 -2.55 -5.69 4.97
CA PHE A 116 -3.45 -6.04 3.87
C PHE A 116 -2.81 -6.83 2.75
N GLY A 117 -1.57 -7.27 2.93
CA GLY A 117 -0.89 -8.11 1.95
C GLY A 117 0.37 -8.74 2.51
N LYS A 118 0.93 -9.68 1.73
CA LYS A 118 2.16 -10.40 2.08
C LYS A 118 3.01 -10.61 0.83
N VAL A 119 4.30 -10.35 0.93
CA VAL A 119 5.26 -10.61 -0.16
C VAL A 119 5.33 -12.11 -0.41
N ILE A 120 5.11 -12.52 -1.67
CA ILE A 120 5.21 -13.91 -2.11
C ILE A 120 6.43 -14.15 -2.99
N GLU A 121 6.96 -13.10 -3.61
CA GLU A 121 8.21 -13.13 -4.38
C GLU A 121 8.90 -11.78 -4.28
N GLY A 122 10.23 -11.79 -4.29
CA GLY A 122 11.02 -10.55 -4.30
C GLY A 122 11.36 -10.02 -2.93
N MET A 123 11.34 -10.84 -1.89
CA MET A 123 11.74 -10.38 -0.56
C MET A 123 13.20 -9.93 -0.53
N ASP A 124 14.06 -10.53 -1.33
CA ASP A 124 15.44 -10.09 -1.51
C ASP A 124 15.50 -8.68 -2.13
N VAL A 125 14.56 -8.34 -3.02
CA VAL A 125 14.44 -6.98 -3.57
C VAL A 125 14.04 -6.01 -2.47
N VAL A 126 13.05 -6.36 -1.64
CA VAL A 126 12.64 -5.54 -0.48
C VAL A 126 13.83 -5.24 0.43
N ASP A 127 14.61 -6.27 0.74
CA ASP A 127 15.79 -6.13 1.59
C ASP A 127 16.86 -5.21 0.95
N GLY A 128 16.88 -5.13 -0.36
CA GLY A 128 17.84 -4.30 -1.10
C GLY A 128 17.37 -2.88 -1.41
N VAL A 129 16.11 -2.55 -1.19
CA VAL A 129 15.58 -1.20 -1.44
C VAL A 129 16.28 -0.19 -0.54
N LYS A 130 16.66 0.93 -1.13
CA LYS A 130 17.30 2.04 -0.41
C LYS A 130 16.43 3.29 -0.50
N GLN A 131 16.60 4.17 0.48
CA GLN A 131 15.85 5.43 0.52
C GLN A 131 16.06 6.21 -0.77
N GLY A 132 14.96 6.61 -1.39
CA GLY A 132 14.96 7.31 -2.66
C GLY A 132 14.80 6.42 -3.89
N ASP A 133 14.85 5.10 -3.74
CA ASP A 133 14.59 4.19 -4.87
C ASP A 133 13.17 4.39 -5.40
N THR A 134 13.00 4.23 -6.71
CA THR A 134 11.75 4.51 -7.40
C THR A 134 10.86 3.28 -7.52
N ILE A 135 9.56 3.49 -7.28
CA ILE A 135 8.50 2.56 -7.67
C ILE A 135 8.13 2.94 -9.09
N ARG A 136 8.50 2.13 -10.09
CA ARG A 136 8.23 2.43 -11.49
C ARG A 136 6.76 2.25 -11.81
N SER A 137 6.16 1.19 -11.29
CA SER A 137 4.74 0.93 -11.46
C SER A 137 4.23 -0.05 -10.41
N VAL A 138 2.91 -0.02 -10.20
CA VAL A 138 2.20 -1.05 -9.43
C VAL A 138 1.06 -1.55 -10.32
N LYS A 139 1.11 -2.83 -10.68
CA LYS A 139 0.08 -3.48 -11.51
C LYS A 139 -0.66 -4.52 -10.69
N ILE A 140 -1.95 -4.66 -10.95
CA ILE A 140 -2.80 -5.60 -10.20
C ILE A 140 -3.15 -6.79 -11.10
N GLU A 141 -2.88 -7.98 -10.59
CA GLU A 141 -3.26 -9.25 -11.22
C GLU A 141 -4.41 -9.85 -10.42
N GLY A 142 -5.40 -10.40 -11.10
CA GLY A 142 -6.58 -11.01 -10.49
C GLY A 142 -7.80 -10.12 -10.64
N ASP A 143 -8.84 -10.40 -9.85
CA ASP A 143 -10.12 -9.71 -9.97
C ASP A 143 -10.12 -8.35 -9.25
N ALA A 144 -9.43 -7.39 -9.87
CA ALA A 144 -9.37 -6.02 -9.37
C ALA A 144 -10.75 -5.36 -9.38
N ASP A 145 -11.59 -5.67 -10.36
CA ASP A 145 -12.94 -5.10 -10.45
C ASP A 145 -13.79 -5.50 -9.26
N ALA A 146 -13.73 -6.78 -8.84
CA ALA A 146 -14.47 -7.24 -7.67
C ALA A 146 -13.98 -6.56 -6.39
N ALA A 147 -12.68 -6.36 -6.24
CA ALA A 147 -12.10 -5.70 -5.06
C ALA A 147 -12.59 -4.24 -4.94
N VAL A 148 -12.65 -3.53 -6.06
CA VAL A 148 -13.14 -2.15 -6.10
C VAL A 148 -14.67 -2.11 -5.91
N ALA A 149 -15.39 -3.03 -6.54
CA ALA A 149 -16.86 -3.10 -6.45
C ALA A 149 -17.33 -3.38 -5.03
N ALA A 150 -16.55 -4.11 -4.22
CA ALA A 150 -16.89 -4.41 -2.84
C ALA A 150 -17.08 -3.15 -1.98
N LYS A 151 -16.47 -2.03 -2.37
CA LYS A 151 -16.56 -0.74 -1.69
C LYS A 151 -16.84 0.39 -2.69
N ALA A 152 -17.75 0.13 -3.65
CA ALA A 152 -18.03 1.02 -4.77
C ALA A 152 -18.36 2.46 -4.35
N ASP A 153 -19.18 2.64 -3.31
CA ASP A 153 -19.57 3.98 -2.85
C ASP A 153 -18.36 4.79 -2.34
N ARG A 154 -17.50 4.13 -1.58
CA ARG A 154 -16.29 4.76 -1.05
C ARG A 154 -15.32 5.09 -2.19
N VAL A 155 -15.12 4.15 -3.10
CA VAL A 155 -14.26 4.36 -4.28
C VAL A 155 -14.75 5.54 -5.13
N ALA A 156 -16.06 5.66 -5.34
CA ALA A 156 -16.63 6.78 -6.08
C ALA A 156 -16.31 8.12 -5.41
N GLU A 157 -16.43 8.20 -4.08
CA GLU A 157 -16.06 9.40 -3.32
C GLU A 157 -14.56 9.73 -3.47
N TRP A 158 -13.72 8.70 -3.33
CA TRP A 158 -12.28 8.88 -3.46
C TRP A 158 -11.89 9.36 -4.85
N ASN A 159 -12.55 8.83 -5.89
CA ASN A 159 -12.27 9.22 -7.26
C ASN A 159 -12.62 10.68 -7.53
N LYS A 160 -13.67 11.20 -6.90
CA LYS A 160 -13.99 12.63 -7.00
C LYS A 160 -12.84 13.49 -6.46
N THR A 161 -12.30 13.12 -5.32
CA THR A 161 -11.16 13.82 -4.71
C THR A 161 -9.91 13.70 -5.59
N LEU A 162 -9.63 12.49 -6.09
CA LEU A 162 -8.47 12.24 -6.93
C LEU A 162 -8.55 13.02 -8.25
N ASP A 163 -9.74 13.07 -8.86
CA ASP A 163 -9.95 13.82 -10.10
C ASP A 163 -9.75 15.33 -9.88
N ALA A 164 -10.21 15.85 -8.76
CA ALA A 164 -10.02 17.26 -8.41
C ALA A 164 -8.53 17.59 -8.22
N ASN A 165 -7.78 16.69 -7.57
CA ASN A 165 -6.35 16.88 -7.30
C ASN A 165 -5.48 16.68 -8.53
N ALA A 166 -5.88 15.84 -9.46
CA ALA A 166 -5.13 15.58 -10.70
C ALA A 166 -4.99 16.82 -11.59
N ARG A 167 -5.77 17.86 -11.33
CA ARG A 167 -5.76 19.11 -12.10
C ARG A 167 -4.87 20.19 -11.49
N ALA A 168 -4.34 19.92 -10.31
CA ALA A 168 -3.52 20.88 -9.59
C ALA A 168 -2.11 21.01 -10.19
#